data_f002b41180f4d24cf3c81171dd3d22aa
#
_entry.id   f002b41180f4d24cf3c81171dd3d22aa
#
_cell.length_a   1.000
_cell.length_b   1.000
_cell.length_c   1.000
_cell.angle_alpha   90.00
_cell.angle_beta   90.00
_cell.angle_gamma   90.00
#
_symmetry.space_group_name_H-M   'P 1'
#
loop_
_entity.id
_entity.type
_entity.pdbx_description
1 polymer ?
#
loop_
_entity_poly.entity_id
_entity_poly.type
_entity_poly.pdbx_seq_one_letter_code
_entity_poly.pdbx_strand_id
1 'polypeptide(L)'
;NLGLIIVDEAQDFYGEWITSLLELHLPDGQQRLLMVGDSQQNLFERNAVDVMEEMGATQAELLLNCRNTHEIGSLLQSMGGAQVANASPDGQGVFFIPVSSTEELVSAVAVELEDLIGERQIDPANVLIVTVRTDDRDAIRKAMPGGYNCTSWEEREDDNVVCETVQRTKGLEYDAVILATTSTTVRDSLLYVGASRAVSLLTVIAPVEIGQKLGLTE
;
A
#
# COMPACT_ATOMS: atom_id res chain seq x y z
N ASN A 1 -13.84 17.36 -27.96
CA ASN A 1 -12.45 17.79 -28.13
C ASN A 1 -11.71 17.59 -26.81
N LEU A 2 -10.76 16.65 -26.77
CA LEU A 2 -9.88 16.45 -25.63
C LEU A 2 -8.69 17.41 -25.77
N GLY A 3 -8.43 18.22 -24.73
CA GLY A 3 -7.27 19.12 -24.72
C GLY A 3 -6.03 18.48 -24.11
N LEU A 4 -6.22 17.52 -23.19
CA LEU A 4 -5.17 16.79 -22.46
C LEU A 4 -5.76 15.46 -21.98
N ILE A 5 -5.00 14.39 -22.06
CA ILE A 5 -5.30 13.11 -21.44
C ILE A 5 -4.38 12.96 -20.24
N ILE A 6 -4.92 12.68 -19.07
CA ILE A 6 -4.16 12.39 -17.85
C ILE A 6 -4.42 10.94 -17.48
N VAL A 7 -3.34 10.16 -17.29
CA VAL A 7 -3.37 8.78 -16.84
C VAL A 7 -2.75 8.75 -15.46
N ASP A 8 -3.57 8.48 -14.45
CA ASP A 8 -3.13 8.25 -13.08
C ASP A 8 -2.84 6.76 -12.85
N GLU A 9 -1.98 6.44 -11.86
CA GLU A 9 -1.51 5.08 -11.59
C GLU A 9 -0.98 4.38 -12.86
N ALA A 10 -0.24 5.12 -13.67
CA ALA A 10 0.18 4.71 -15.00
C ALA A 10 0.99 3.40 -15.01
N GLN A 11 1.68 3.05 -13.92
CA GLN A 11 2.40 1.78 -13.78
C GLN A 11 1.47 0.55 -13.85
N ASP A 12 0.14 0.71 -13.75
CA ASP A 12 -0.83 -0.38 -13.87
C ASP A 12 -1.35 -0.58 -15.29
N PHE A 13 -0.89 0.24 -16.23
CA PHE A 13 -1.32 0.16 -17.62
C PHE A 13 -0.37 -0.70 -18.47
N TYR A 14 -0.91 -1.38 -19.46
CA TYR A 14 -0.09 -1.96 -20.53
C TYR A 14 0.38 -0.86 -21.49
N GLY A 15 1.58 -0.99 -22.00
CA GLY A 15 2.11 -0.06 -23.01
C GLY A 15 1.22 0.08 -24.25
N GLU A 16 0.58 -1.00 -24.68
CA GLU A 16 -0.37 -1.00 -25.79
C GLU A 16 -1.59 -0.08 -25.54
N TRP A 17 -2.04 0.04 -24.30
CA TRP A 17 -3.12 0.96 -23.94
C TRP A 17 -2.66 2.41 -24.07
N ILE A 18 -1.41 2.71 -23.70
CA ILE A 18 -0.83 4.04 -23.84
C ILE A 18 -0.69 4.40 -25.32
N THR A 19 -0.22 3.46 -26.15
CA THR A 19 -0.17 3.65 -27.60
C THR A 19 -1.55 3.96 -28.19
N SER A 20 -2.58 3.22 -27.76
CA SER A 20 -3.96 3.46 -28.21
C SER A 20 -4.49 4.83 -27.75
N LEU A 21 -4.14 5.29 -26.55
CA LEU A 21 -4.51 6.63 -26.08
C LEU A 21 -3.85 7.74 -26.93
N LEU A 22 -2.61 7.52 -27.36
CA LEU A 22 -1.88 8.46 -28.23
C LEU A 22 -2.46 8.54 -29.64
N GLU A 23 -3.14 7.48 -30.11
CA GLU A 23 -3.87 7.47 -31.38
C GLU A 23 -5.17 8.28 -31.33
N LEU A 24 -5.66 8.62 -30.14
CA LEU A 24 -6.80 9.51 -29.97
C LEU A 24 -6.41 10.93 -30.37
N HIS A 25 -6.60 11.27 -31.62
CA HIS A 25 -6.20 12.54 -32.18
C HIS A 25 -6.94 13.72 -31.55
N LEU A 26 -6.16 14.68 -31.10
CA LEU A 26 -6.64 16.01 -30.76
C LEU A 26 -6.90 16.78 -32.08
N PRO A 27 -7.92 17.64 -32.17
CA PRO A 27 -8.29 18.31 -33.42
C PRO A 27 -7.21 19.19 -34.03
N ASP A 28 -6.25 19.64 -33.22
CA ASP A 28 -5.11 20.46 -33.63
C ASP A 28 -3.86 19.66 -34.01
N GLY A 29 -3.97 18.32 -34.02
CA GLY A 29 -2.84 17.42 -34.28
C GLY A 29 -1.78 17.38 -33.18
N GLN A 30 -2.00 18.03 -32.03
CA GLN A 30 -1.12 17.98 -30.89
C GLN A 30 -1.60 16.89 -29.92
N GLN A 31 -0.76 15.93 -29.66
CA GLN A 31 -0.97 14.91 -28.64
C GLN A 31 -0.45 15.44 -27.30
N ARG A 32 -1.33 15.47 -26.29
CA ARG A 32 -0.97 15.87 -24.93
C ARG A 32 -1.40 14.76 -23.99
N LEU A 33 -0.41 14.00 -23.53
CA LEU A 33 -0.57 12.94 -22.56
C LEU A 33 0.32 13.23 -21.35
N LEU A 34 -0.27 13.26 -20.17
CA LEU A 34 0.43 13.28 -18.90
C LEU A 34 0.19 11.95 -18.20
N MET A 35 1.25 11.27 -17.84
CA MET A 35 1.21 10.07 -17.03
C MET A 35 1.77 10.37 -15.63
N VAL A 36 1.06 9.93 -14.61
CA VAL A 36 1.48 10.00 -13.20
C VAL A 36 1.50 8.59 -12.66
N GLY A 37 2.55 8.23 -11.95
CA GLY A 37 2.68 6.89 -11.40
C GLY A 37 3.90 6.72 -10.50
N ASP A 38 3.97 5.60 -9.81
CA ASP A 38 5.05 5.19 -8.94
C ASP A 38 5.55 3.80 -9.36
N SER A 39 6.77 3.71 -9.86
CA SER A 39 7.37 2.45 -10.31
C SER A 39 7.49 1.41 -9.18
N GLN A 40 7.65 1.84 -7.93
CA GLN A 40 7.69 0.95 -6.76
C GLN A 40 6.33 0.29 -6.49
N GLN A 41 5.24 0.88 -6.98
CA GLN A 41 3.88 0.34 -6.87
C GLN A 41 3.43 -0.49 -8.08
N ASN A 42 4.35 -0.90 -8.97
CA ASN A 42 4.05 -1.77 -10.11
C ASN A 42 3.83 -3.23 -9.67
N LEU A 43 2.65 -3.50 -9.10
CA LEU A 43 2.27 -4.84 -8.64
C LEU A 43 2.01 -5.83 -9.78
N PHE A 44 1.63 -5.32 -10.94
CA PHE A 44 1.19 -6.12 -12.10
C PHE A 44 2.28 -6.30 -13.15
N GLU A 45 3.50 -5.79 -12.90
CA GLU A 45 4.64 -5.90 -13.81
C GLU A 45 4.29 -5.39 -15.24
N ARG A 46 3.60 -4.24 -15.29
CA ARG A 46 3.19 -3.59 -16.54
C ARG A 46 4.31 -2.70 -17.08
N ASN A 47 4.24 -2.36 -18.36
CA ASN A 47 5.30 -1.69 -19.10
C ASN A 47 4.92 -0.32 -19.68
N ALA A 48 3.86 0.32 -19.17
CA ALA A 48 3.43 1.61 -19.68
C ALA A 48 4.49 2.72 -19.54
N VAL A 49 5.25 2.69 -18.43
CA VAL A 49 6.32 3.66 -18.18
C VAL A 49 7.45 3.47 -19.20
N ASP A 50 7.88 2.23 -19.43
CA ASP A 50 8.94 1.91 -20.40
C ASP A 50 8.58 2.39 -21.80
N VAL A 51 7.32 2.18 -22.22
CA VAL A 51 6.82 2.64 -23.53
C VAL A 51 6.88 4.16 -23.66
N MET A 52 6.54 4.90 -22.60
CA MET A 52 6.63 6.37 -22.61
C MET A 52 8.09 6.86 -22.69
N GLU A 53 9.00 6.20 -22.01
CA GLU A 53 10.45 6.48 -22.09
C GLU A 53 10.97 6.24 -23.51
N GLU A 54 10.65 5.10 -24.12
CA GLU A 54 11.00 4.76 -25.50
C GLU A 54 10.46 5.78 -26.52
N MET A 55 9.29 6.37 -26.25
CA MET A 55 8.68 7.41 -27.05
C MET A 55 9.29 8.80 -26.82
N GLY A 56 10.27 8.95 -25.92
CA GLY A 56 10.97 10.20 -25.63
C GLY A 56 10.13 11.18 -24.81
N ALA A 57 9.24 10.71 -23.94
CA ALA A 57 8.50 11.55 -23.00
C ALA A 57 9.45 12.28 -22.05
N THR A 58 9.12 13.53 -21.72
CA THR A 58 9.85 14.27 -20.70
C THR A 58 9.45 13.76 -19.32
N GLN A 59 10.41 13.34 -18.51
CA GLN A 59 10.21 12.87 -17.16
C GLN A 59 10.43 13.96 -16.12
N ALA A 60 9.66 13.92 -15.04
CA ALA A 60 9.87 14.70 -13.83
C ALA A 60 9.59 13.79 -12.62
N GLU A 61 10.47 13.82 -11.63
CA GLU A 61 10.36 13.00 -10.43
C GLU A 61 9.96 13.84 -9.22
N LEU A 62 9.06 13.31 -8.40
CA LEU A 62 8.73 13.81 -7.07
C LEU A 62 9.61 13.06 -6.06
N LEU A 63 10.64 13.72 -5.55
CA LEU A 63 11.69 13.10 -4.76
C LEU A 63 11.39 13.00 -3.27
N LEU A 64 10.33 13.67 -2.78
CA LEU A 64 10.01 13.75 -1.36
C LEU A 64 8.70 13.03 -1.04
N ASN A 65 8.77 12.16 -0.03
CA ASN A 65 7.60 11.61 0.63
C ASN A 65 7.12 12.60 1.69
N CYS A 66 5.94 13.18 1.47
CA CYS A 66 5.27 14.11 2.37
C CYS A 66 3.98 13.53 2.97
N ARG A 67 3.67 12.27 2.67
CA ARG A 67 2.42 11.60 3.08
C ARG A 67 2.56 10.94 4.44
N ASN A 68 3.59 10.13 4.57
CA ASN A 68 3.80 9.29 5.74
C ASN A 68 4.57 10.04 6.82
N THR A 69 4.39 9.64 8.07
CA THR A 69 5.23 10.10 9.16
C THR A 69 6.68 9.66 9.00
N HIS A 70 7.57 10.22 9.81
CA HIS A 70 9.02 10.05 9.65
C HIS A 70 9.45 8.58 9.69
N GLU A 71 8.90 7.80 10.61
CA GLU A 71 9.27 6.40 10.82
C GLU A 71 8.82 5.52 9.64
N ILE A 72 7.57 5.68 9.19
CA ILE A 72 7.03 4.95 8.04
C ILE A 72 7.74 5.37 6.76
N GLY A 73 7.93 6.68 6.57
CA GLY A 73 8.66 7.21 5.43
C GLY A 73 10.10 6.68 5.35
N SER A 74 10.80 6.56 6.51
CA SER A 74 12.14 6.00 6.60
C SER A 74 12.17 4.52 6.21
N LEU A 75 11.18 3.74 6.64
CA LEU A 75 11.02 2.35 6.21
C LEU A 75 10.83 2.27 4.69
N LEU A 76 9.91 3.06 4.13
CA LEU A 76 9.65 3.07 2.69
C LEU A 76 10.87 3.52 1.88
N GLN A 77 11.62 4.49 2.38
CA GLN A 77 12.88 4.93 1.75
C GLN A 77 13.94 3.82 1.75
N SER A 78 14.05 3.03 2.81
CA SER A 78 14.95 1.87 2.86
C SER A 78 14.60 0.79 1.83
N MET A 79 13.33 0.73 1.42
CA MET A 79 12.82 -0.16 0.39
C MET A 79 12.91 0.43 -1.04
N GLY A 80 13.56 1.57 -1.21
CA GLY A 80 13.76 2.24 -2.51
C GLY A 80 12.72 3.30 -2.86
N GLY A 81 11.87 3.69 -1.91
CA GLY A 81 10.91 4.78 -2.08
C GLY A 81 11.55 6.17 -2.01
N ALA A 82 10.72 7.20 -2.21
CA ALA A 82 11.13 8.60 -2.15
C ALA A 82 11.71 8.98 -0.77
N GLN A 83 12.58 9.99 -0.76
CA GLN A 83 13.18 10.50 0.47
C GLN A 83 12.11 11.06 1.41
N VAL A 84 12.30 10.86 2.71
CA VAL A 84 11.43 11.46 3.73
C VAL A 84 11.64 12.97 3.74
N ALA A 85 10.57 13.74 3.71
CA ALA A 85 10.67 15.20 3.85
C ALA A 85 11.14 15.56 5.27
N ASN A 86 12.05 16.53 5.39
CA ASN A 86 12.54 16.99 6.70
C ASN A 86 11.44 17.53 7.62
N ALA A 87 10.31 17.94 7.05
CA ALA A 87 9.15 18.44 7.77
C ALA A 87 8.08 17.37 8.04
N SER A 88 8.34 16.09 7.71
CA SER A 88 7.42 15.01 8.06
C SER A 88 7.28 14.93 9.58
N PRO A 89 6.04 14.88 10.10
CA PRO A 89 5.84 14.75 11.56
C PRO A 89 6.31 13.38 12.04
N ASP A 90 6.66 13.30 13.32
CA ASP A 90 6.82 12.02 13.99
C ASP A 90 5.46 11.33 14.10
N GLY A 91 5.44 10.03 13.85
CA GLY A 91 4.23 9.20 13.91
C GLY A 91 4.13 8.43 15.22
N GLN A 92 3.21 7.48 15.22
CA GLN A 92 3.08 6.53 16.33
C GLN A 92 4.07 5.37 16.23
N GLY A 93 4.75 5.24 15.08
CA GLY A 93 5.86 4.32 14.88
C GLY A 93 5.59 3.18 13.90
N VAL A 94 6.61 2.34 13.77
CA VAL A 94 6.57 1.08 13.04
C VAL A 94 6.87 -0.05 14.03
N PHE A 95 5.97 -1.03 14.12
CA PHE A 95 6.05 -2.16 15.04
C PHE A 95 6.15 -3.47 14.28
N PHE A 96 6.78 -4.48 14.91
CA PHE A 96 6.89 -5.81 14.34
C PHE A 96 6.47 -6.87 15.37
N ILE A 97 5.58 -7.76 14.96
CA ILE A 97 5.11 -8.90 15.77
C ILE A 97 5.40 -10.18 14.98
N PRO A 98 6.33 -11.03 15.46
CA PRO A 98 6.66 -12.29 14.80
C PRO A 98 5.54 -13.32 14.98
N VAL A 99 5.20 -14.02 13.88
CA VAL A 99 4.24 -15.13 13.88
C VAL A 99 4.73 -16.25 12.97
N SER A 100 4.30 -17.49 13.24
CA SER A 100 4.71 -18.69 12.50
C SER A 100 3.53 -19.50 11.94
N SER A 101 2.30 -19.15 12.31
CA SER A 101 1.08 -19.85 11.88
C SER A 101 -0.10 -18.91 11.68
N THR A 102 -1.14 -19.40 11.03
CA THR A 102 -2.38 -18.63 10.83
C THR A 102 -3.10 -18.38 12.17
N GLU A 103 -3.04 -19.31 13.12
CA GLU A 103 -3.60 -19.14 14.46
C GLU A 103 -2.90 -18.03 15.23
N GLU A 104 -1.56 -17.99 15.17
CA GLU A 104 -0.76 -16.92 15.78
C GLU A 104 -1.05 -15.58 15.10
N LEU A 105 -1.16 -15.56 13.76
CA LEU A 105 -1.50 -14.36 13.00
C LEU A 105 -2.83 -13.76 13.46
N VAL A 106 -3.89 -14.58 13.52
CA VAL A 106 -5.23 -14.14 13.96
C VAL A 106 -5.20 -13.64 15.40
N SER A 107 -4.48 -14.34 16.28
CA SER A 107 -4.34 -13.95 17.69
C SER A 107 -3.58 -12.63 17.84
N ALA A 108 -2.51 -12.43 17.08
CA ALA A 108 -1.73 -11.18 17.09
C ALA A 108 -2.54 -10.01 16.54
N VAL A 109 -3.31 -10.23 15.45
CA VAL A 109 -4.24 -9.22 14.93
C VAL A 109 -5.30 -8.84 15.96
N ALA A 110 -5.82 -9.80 16.75
CA ALA A 110 -6.79 -9.51 17.80
C ALA A 110 -6.23 -8.61 18.89
N VAL A 111 -5.00 -8.88 19.33
CA VAL A 111 -4.30 -8.06 20.34
C VAL A 111 -4.01 -6.66 19.81
N GLU A 112 -3.57 -6.57 18.56
CA GLU A 112 -3.28 -5.29 17.93
C GLU A 112 -4.54 -4.43 17.71
N LEU A 113 -5.65 -5.02 17.31
CA LEU A 113 -6.93 -4.31 17.19
C LEU A 113 -7.41 -3.79 18.54
N GLU A 114 -7.23 -4.55 19.62
CA GLU A 114 -7.57 -4.09 20.98
C GLU A 114 -6.68 -2.92 21.41
N ASP A 115 -5.38 -2.94 21.10
CA ASP A 115 -4.48 -1.80 21.35
C ASP A 115 -4.91 -0.57 20.53
N LEU A 116 -5.14 -0.73 19.23
CA LEU A 116 -5.46 0.39 18.33
C LEU A 116 -6.82 1.01 18.65
N ILE A 117 -7.86 0.19 18.76
CA ILE A 117 -9.25 0.63 18.87
C ILE A 117 -9.64 0.80 20.33
N GLY A 118 -9.32 -0.18 21.19
CA GLY A 118 -9.69 -0.16 22.60
C GLY A 118 -8.86 0.80 23.43
N GLU A 119 -7.53 0.72 23.37
CA GLU A 119 -6.62 1.51 24.20
C GLU A 119 -6.31 2.90 23.59
N ARG A 120 -5.92 2.95 22.31
CA ARG A 120 -5.56 4.21 21.64
C ARG A 120 -6.78 4.96 21.09
N GLN A 121 -7.96 4.33 21.08
CA GLN A 121 -9.22 4.91 20.63
C GLN A 121 -9.18 5.41 19.16
N ILE A 122 -8.45 4.71 18.32
CA ILE A 122 -8.49 4.94 16.87
C ILE A 122 -9.84 4.42 16.36
N ASP A 123 -10.54 5.23 15.56
CA ASP A 123 -11.79 4.83 14.94
C ASP A 123 -11.59 3.57 14.09
N PRO A 124 -12.40 2.50 14.21
CA PRO A 124 -12.30 1.31 13.38
C PRO A 124 -12.26 1.62 11.88
N ALA A 125 -12.99 2.64 11.43
CA ALA A 125 -12.98 3.09 10.04
C ALA A 125 -11.60 3.63 9.57
N ASN A 126 -10.71 3.99 10.50
CA ASN A 126 -9.36 4.48 10.24
C ASN A 126 -8.28 3.40 10.43
N VAL A 127 -8.68 2.15 10.67
CA VAL A 127 -7.79 0.99 10.77
C VAL A 127 -7.95 0.10 9.55
N LEU A 128 -6.84 -0.26 8.92
CA LEU A 128 -6.81 -1.16 7.78
C LEU A 128 -5.94 -2.38 8.07
N ILE A 129 -6.48 -3.57 7.82
CA ILE A 129 -5.70 -4.80 7.77
C ILE A 129 -5.38 -5.11 6.31
N VAL A 130 -4.09 -5.13 5.98
CA VAL A 130 -3.58 -5.45 4.65
C VAL A 130 -2.94 -6.82 4.68
N THR A 131 -3.40 -7.75 3.86
CA THR A 131 -2.82 -9.09 3.79
C THR A 131 -2.11 -9.32 2.45
N VAL A 132 -1.03 -10.10 2.48
CA VAL A 132 -0.32 -10.50 1.26
C VAL A 132 -1.06 -11.65 0.56
N ARG A 133 -1.68 -12.53 1.35
CA ARG A 133 -2.36 -13.74 0.88
C ARG A 133 -3.86 -13.66 1.11
N THR A 134 -4.62 -14.19 0.16
CA THR A 134 -6.08 -14.34 0.29
C THR A 134 -6.46 -15.23 1.47
N ASP A 135 -5.71 -16.32 1.70
CA ASP A 135 -5.96 -17.25 2.80
C ASP A 135 -5.84 -16.56 4.17
N ASP A 136 -4.81 -15.70 4.35
CA ASP A 136 -4.63 -14.91 5.58
C ASP A 136 -5.80 -13.94 5.79
N ARG A 137 -6.24 -13.23 4.74
CA ARG A 137 -7.42 -12.35 4.77
C ARG A 137 -8.68 -13.10 5.19
N ASP A 138 -8.94 -14.23 4.54
CA ASP A 138 -10.15 -15.01 4.78
C ASP A 138 -10.17 -15.62 6.20
N ALA A 139 -9.00 -16.02 6.71
CA ALA A 139 -8.86 -16.49 8.08
C ALA A 139 -9.15 -15.36 9.09
N ILE A 140 -8.60 -14.15 8.89
CA ILE A 140 -8.84 -12.99 9.75
C ILE A 140 -10.32 -12.61 9.73
N ARG A 141 -10.93 -12.45 8.55
CA ARG A 141 -12.36 -12.10 8.44
C ARG A 141 -13.26 -13.12 9.12
N LYS A 142 -13.01 -14.40 8.91
CA LYS A 142 -13.80 -15.49 9.51
C LYS A 142 -13.68 -15.53 11.04
N ALA A 143 -12.51 -15.20 11.55
CA ALA A 143 -12.24 -15.27 12.99
C ALA A 143 -12.83 -14.10 13.77
N MET A 144 -13.08 -12.94 13.13
CA MET A 144 -13.48 -11.69 13.78
C MET A 144 -12.61 -11.41 15.03
N PRO A 145 -11.31 -11.15 14.83
CA PRO A 145 -10.34 -11.10 15.91
C PRO A 145 -10.69 -10.00 16.92
N GLY A 146 -10.65 -10.33 18.21
CA GLY A 146 -11.03 -9.42 19.29
C GLY A 146 -12.53 -9.07 19.33
N GLY A 147 -13.37 -9.71 18.50
CA GLY A 147 -14.78 -9.38 18.36
C GLY A 147 -15.05 -8.28 17.33
N TYR A 148 -13.99 -7.73 16.71
CA TYR A 148 -14.13 -6.72 15.66
C TYR A 148 -14.55 -7.34 14.33
N ASN A 149 -15.55 -6.75 13.69
CA ASN A 149 -16.01 -7.19 12.37
C ASN A 149 -15.01 -6.73 11.29
N CYS A 150 -14.34 -7.69 10.65
CA CYS A 150 -13.39 -7.45 9.56
C CYS A 150 -14.07 -7.70 8.22
N THR A 151 -14.20 -6.68 7.39
CA THR A 151 -15.02 -6.72 6.17
C THR A 151 -14.25 -6.32 4.92
N SER A 152 -14.91 -6.41 3.76
CA SER A 152 -14.38 -5.89 2.50
C SER A 152 -14.54 -4.38 2.41
N TRP A 153 -13.78 -3.77 1.50
CA TRP A 153 -13.93 -2.34 1.21
C TRP A 153 -15.35 -1.98 0.75
N GLU A 154 -15.98 -2.86 -0.03
CA GLU A 154 -17.32 -2.64 -0.59
C GLU A 154 -18.43 -2.75 0.48
N GLU A 155 -18.20 -3.56 1.52
CA GLU A 155 -19.18 -3.85 2.58
C GLU A 155 -18.90 -3.07 3.88
N ARG A 156 -17.93 -2.12 3.83
CA ARG A 156 -17.54 -1.38 5.03
C ARG A 156 -18.67 -0.52 5.58
N GLU A 157 -18.72 -0.47 6.88
CA GLU A 157 -19.53 0.42 7.70
C GLU A 157 -18.62 1.12 8.71
N ASP A 158 -19.09 2.17 9.36
CA ASP A 158 -18.24 3.01 10.22
C ASP A 158 -17.63 2.27 11.43
N ASP A 159 -18.26 1.19 11.88
CA ASP A 159 -17.80 0.36 13.01
C ASP A 159 -16.99 -0.89 12.59
N ASN A 160 -16.73 -1.04 11.31
CA ASN A 160 -16.03 -2.20 10.77
C ASN A 160 -14.56 -1.86 10.43
N VAL A 161 -13.69 -2.84 10.62
CA VAL A 161 -12.31 -2.77 10.16
C VAL A 161 -12.21 -3.34 8.74
N VAL A 162 -11.65 -2.58 7.82
CA VAL A 162 -11.39 -3.08 6.46
C VAL A 162 -10.21 -4.05 6.49
N CYS A 163 -10.41 -5.25 5.93
CA CYS A 163 -9.37 -6.27 5.80
C CYS A 163 -9.29 -6.73 4.34
N GLU A 164 -8.25 -6.35 3.63
CA GLU A 164 -8.10 -6.61 2.20
C GLU A 164 -6.71 -7.10 1.81
N THR A 165 -6.57 -7.68 0.64
CA THR A 165 -5.25 -7.98 0.07
C THR A 165 -4.59 -6.71 -0.44
N VAL A 166 -3.24 -6.68 -0.46
CA VAL A 166 -2.43 -5.54 -0.94
C VAL A 166 -2.95 -4.98 -2.27
N GLN A 167 -3.29 -5.86 -3.22
CA GLN A 167 -3.76 -5.43 -4.55
C GLN A 167 -5.06 -4.62 -4.50
N ARG A 168 -5.93 -4.93 -3.52
CA ARG A 168 -7.23 -4.25 -3.37
C ARG A 168 -7.15 -2.99 -2.52
N THR A 169 -6.04 -2.77 -1.81
CA THR A 169 -5.82 -1.58 -1.00
C THR A 169 -5.08 -0.46 -1.75
N LYS A 170 -4.72 -0.69 -3.01
CA LYS A 170 -4.03 0.32 -3.80
C LYS A 170 -4.87 1.60 -3.91
N GLY A 171 -4.24 2.76 -3.71
CA GLY A 171 -4.92 4.06 -3.68
C GLY A 171 -5.62 4.41 -2.36
N LEU A 172 -5.68 3.49 -1.39
CA LEU A 172 -6.24 3.77 -0.07
C LEU A 172 -5.16 4.29 0.89
N GLU A 173 -5.60 5.04 1.91
CA GLU A 173 -4.76 5.59 2.97
C GLU A 173 -5.52 5.50 4.30
N TYR A 174 -4.83 5.08 5.36
CA TYR A 174 -5.39 4.90 6.70
C TYR A 174 -4.45 5.39 7.77
N ASP A 175 -4.97 5.88 8.88
CA ASP A 175 -4.16 6.36 10.01
C ASP A 175 -3.31 5.23 10.59
N ALA A 176 -3.91 4.05 10.78
CA ALA A 176 -3.24 2.85 11.28
C ALA A 176 -3.41 1.67 10.31
N VAL A 177 -2.32 0.97 10.04
CA VAL A 177 -2.31 -0.22 9.16
C VAL A 177 -1.65 -1.39 9.86
N ILE A 178 -2.30 -2.55 9.78
CA ILE A 178 -1.74 -3.85 10.14
C ILE A 178 -1.40 -4.58 8.84
N LEU A 179 -0.10 -4.72 8.53
CA LEU A 179 0.38 -5.52 7.40
C LEU A 179 0.61 -6.95 7.87
N ALA A 180 -0.26 -7.87 7.46
CA ALA A 180 -0.35 -9.21 8.00
C ALA A 180 -0.06 -10.30 6.95
N THR A 181 0.82 -11.26 7.26
CA THR A 181 1.06 -12.43 6.41
C THR A 181 1.67 -13.60 7.16
N THR A 182 1.37 -14.83 6.73
CA THR A 182 2.06 -16.07 7.16
C THR A 182 3.14 -16.51 6.18
N SER A 183 3.34 -15.79 5.07
CA SER A 183 4.34 -16.13 4.06
C SER A 183 5.73 -15.68 4.48
N THR A 184 6.71 -16.60 4.43
CA THR A 184 8.14 -16.29 4.63
C THR A 184 8.79 -15.64 3.41
N THR A 185 8.12 -15.69 2.26
CA THR A 185 8.62 -15.13 0.99
C THR A 185 7.57 -14.21 0.38
N VAL A 186 7.88 -12.92 0.34
CA VAL A 186 7.01 -11.87 -0.20
C VAL A 186 7.81 -10.97 -1.13
N ARG A 187 7.24 -10.57 -2.26
CA ARG A 187 7.85 -9.59 -3.18
C ARG A 187 7.97 -8.22 -2.51
N ASP A 188 9.06 -7.51 -2.76
CA ASP A 188 9.32 -6.19 -2.18
C ASP A 188 8.22 -5.19 -2.50
N SER A 189 7.72 -5.21 -3.75
CA SER A 189 6.62 -4.35 -4.17
C SER A 189 5.32 -4.54 -3.37
N LEU A 190 4.99 -5.78 -2.94
CA LEU A 190 3.82 -6.04 -2.10
C LEU A 190 4.02 -5.49 -0.68
N LEU A 191 5.22 -5.66 -0.10
CA LEU A 191 5.54 -5.09 1.21
C LEU A 191 5.53 -3.55 1.16
N TYR A 192 6.14 -2.97 0.12
CA TYR A 192 6.16 -1.54 -0.09
C TYR A 192 4.74 -0.96 -0.22
N VAL A 193 3.91 -1.52 -1.11
CA VAL A 193 2.53 -1.04 -1.30
C VAL A 193 1.72 -1.21 -0.03
N GLY A 194 1.82 -2.37 0.66
CA GLY A 194 1.10 -2.60 1.91
C GLY A 194 1.49 -1.60 3.00
N ALA A 195 2.79 -1.39 3.21
CA ALA A 195 3.30 -0.45 4.20
C ALA A 195 2.96 1.01 3.88
N SER A 196 2.98 1.39 2.59
CA SER A 196 2.69 2.76 2.15
C SER A 196 1.23 3.19 2.34
N ARG A 197 0.33 2.27 2.70
CA ARG A 197 -1.07 2.60 3.08
C ARG A 197 -1.17 3.28 4.43
N ALA A 198 -0.18 3.09 5.31
CA ALA A 198 -0.15 3.67 6.64
C ALA A 198 0.29 5.14 6.60
N VAL A 199 -0.45 6.01 7.27
CA VAL A 199 -0.09 7.42 7.43
C VAL A 199 0.70 7.62 8.71
N SER A 200 0.21 7.15 9.88
CA SER A 200 0.74 7.47 11.20
C SER A 200 1.29 6.27 11.97
N LEU A 201 0.67 5.09 11.79
CA LEU A 201 1.07 3.88 12.50
C LEU A 201 1.09 2.68 11.57
N LEU A 202 2.16 1.89 11.63
CA LEU A 202 2.29 0.63 10.90
C LEU A 202 2.68 -0.48 11.86
N THR A 203 1.87 -1.55 11.92
CA THR A 203 2.26 -2.80 12.58
C THR A 203 2.41 -3.90 11.55
N VAL A 204 3.57 -4.51 11.48
CA VAL A 204 3.86 -5.66 10.61
C VAL A 204 3.75 -6.94 11.44
N ILE A 205 2.77 -7.79 11.12
CA ILE A 205 2.56 -9.11 11.74
C ILE A 205 2.93 -10.18 10.72
N ALA A 206 4.12 -10.75 10.86
CA ALA A 206 4.68 -11.61 9.82
C ALA A 206 5.76 -12.58 10.39
N PRO A 207 6.18 -13.61 9.62
CA PRO A 207 7.35 -14.40 9.95
C PRO A 207 8.62 -13.56 10.12
N VAL A 208 9.55 -14.05 10.96
CA VAL A 208 10.82 -13.34 11.28
C VAL A 208 11.60 -12.96 10.03
N GLU A 209 11.56 -13.78 8.99
CA GLU A 209 12.22 -13.52 7.70
C GLU A 209 11.73 -12.23 7.04
N ILE A 210 10.46 -11.91 7.19
CA ILE A 210 9.90 -10.65 6.69
C ILE A 210 10.34 -9.47 7.56
N GLY A 211 10.37 -9.64 8.88
CA GLY A 211 10.91 -8.64 9.81
C GLY A 211 12.37 -8.31 9.51
N GLN A 212 13.20 -9.34 9.29
CA GLN A 212 14.61 -9.18 8.88
C GLN A 212 14.73 -8.44 7.54
N LYS A 213 13.92 -8.83 6.55
CA LYS A 213 13.87 -8.19 5.24
C LYS A 213 13.54 -6.70 5.30
N LEU A 214 12.69 -6.30 6.22
CA LEU A 214 12.28 -4.91 6.47
C LEU A 214 13.21 -4.16 7.44
N GLY A 215 14.21 -4.83 8.03
CA GLY A 215 15.09 -4.23 9.03
C GLY A 215 14.38 -3.93 10.36
N LEU A 216 13.31 -4.65 10.68
CA LEU A 216 12.51 -4.49 11.90
C LEU A 216 12.88 -5.46 13.02
N THR A 217 13.85 -6.34 12.79
CA THR A 217 14.42 -7.27 13.77
C THR A 217 15.92 -7.03 13.87
N GLU A 218 16.50 -7.20 15.08
CA GLU A 218 17.94 -7.25 15.29
C GLU A 218 18.59 -8.52 14.69
#